data_faa7e5b18c05348fc2490dc7812e35f6
#
_entry.id   faa7e5b18c05348fc2490dc7812e35f6
#
_cell.length_a   1.000
_cell.length_b   1.000
_cell.length_c   1.000
_cell.angle_alpha   90.00
_cell.angle_beta   90.00
_cell.angle_gamma   90.00
#
_symmetry.space_group_name_H-M   'P 1'
#
loop_
_entity.id
_entity.type
_entity.pdbx_description
1 polymer ?
#
loop_
_entity_poly.entity_id
_entity_poly.type
_entity_poly.pdbx_seq_one_letter_code
_entity_poly.pdbx_strand_id
1 'polypeptide(L)'
;MDNYQEIIASLKQRFPEGTVTHRRDKKGVYIPNQVYTDRLESATGSEWDKEIKELDISVPHRYVKAIVQIRIGSYVRDGYGLSIMRGDPATEPNLIRTAVDQAVNEAFIDAIDSYEMGWKDLAPYKLEDWAGNPALAHLLQSGPPSSAEDGAAPMQSFVVSNHKCLKCKENLSTAEWELLGRIPNLNRESLVYCFDHIPAHLKRKLPEQVVTDFEEKRK
;
A
#
# COMPACT_ATOMS: atom_id res chain seq x y z
N MET A 1 28.46 -11.87 12.00
CA MET A 1 27.58 -11.47 10.90
C MET A 1 28.08 -10.17 10.32
N ASP A 2 29.00 -10.25 9.41
CA ASP A 2 29.54 -9.05 8.73
C ASP A 2 28.56 -8.48 7.68
N ASN A 3 27.39 -9.15 7.52
CA ASN A 3 26.43 -8.87 6.46
C ASN A 3 25.07 -8.27 6.93
N TYR A 4 24.93 -7.86 8.22
CA TYR A 4 23.64 -7.35 8.72
C TYR A 4 23.15 -6.10 7.98
N GLN A 5 24.07 -5.19 7.64
CA GLN A 5 23.73 -3.97 6.91
C GLN A 5 23.18 -4.28 5.49
N GLU A 6 23.74 -5.26 4.83
CA GLU A 6 23.27 -5.71 3.51
C GLU A 6 21.90 -6.39 3.62
N ILE A 7 21.68 -7.18 4.66
CA ILE A 7 20.35 -7.78 4.94
C ILE A 7 19.33 -6.67 5.14
N ILE A 8 19.58 -5.70 6.02
CA ILE A 8 18.66 -4.58 6.26
C ILE A 8 18.43 -3.75 4.98
N ALA A 9 19.47 -3.51 4.19
CA ALA A 9 19.31 -2.82 2.91
C ALA A 9 18.39 -3.60 1.95
N SER A 10 18.51 -4.94 1.91
CA SER A 10 17.65 -5.83 1.13
C SER A 10 16.21 -5.81 1.64
N LEU A 11 15.99 -5.86 2.96
CA LEU A 11 14.66 -5.80 3.56
C LEU A 11 13.91 -4.49 3.24
N LYS A 12 14.64 -3.37 3.16
CA LYS A 12 14.10 -2.03 2.83
C LYS A 12 13.90 -1.78 1.34
N GLN A 13 14.27 -2.73 0.46
CA GLN A 13 14.04 -2.59 -0.98
C GLN A 13 12.54 -2.67 -1.30
N ARG A 14 12.16 -1.99 -2.40
CA ARG A 14 10.79 -2.11 -2.92
C ARG A 14 10.48 -3.56 -3.30
N PHE A 15 9.23 -3.91 -3.12
CA PHE A 15 8.68 -5.13 -3.69
C PHE A 15 8.39 -4.94 -5.19
N PRO A 16 8.22 -6.03 -5.95
CA PRO A 16 7.77 -5.95 -7.34
C PRO A 16 6.45 -5.19 -7.46
N GLU A 17 6.24 -4.51 -8.59
CA GLU A 17 4.99 -3.82 -8.88
C GLU A 17 3.78 -4.77 -8.79
N GLY A 18 2.67 -4.27 -8.24
CA GLY A 18 1.46 -5.07 -8.02
C GLY A 18 1.42 -5.87 -6.71
N THR A 19 2.49 -5.82 -5.89
CA THR A 19 2.51 -6.51 -4.58
C THR A 19 1.51 -5.95 -3.58
N VAL A 20 1.25 -4.63 -3.61
CA VAL A 20 0.29 -3.99 -2.71
C VAL A 20 -1.13 -4.37 -3.10
N THR A 21 -1.89 -4.87 -2.14
CA THR A 21 -3.26 -5.35 -2.33
C THR A 21 -4.25 -4.42 -1.62
N HIS A 22 -5.33 -4.07 -2.32
CA HIS A 22 -6.43 -3.33 -1.71
C HIS A 22 -7.31 -4.23 -0.85
N ARG A 23 -7.70 -3.75 0.33
CA ARG A 23 -8.67 -4.44 1.18
C ARG A 23 -10.03 -4.53 0.48
N ARG A 24 -10.77 -5.62 0.73
CA ARG A 24 -12.10 -5.84 0.12
C ARG A 24 -13.11 -4.76 0.50
N ASP A 25 -12.98 -4.19 1.69
CA ASP A 25 -13.81 -3.07 2.19
C ASP A 25 -13.38 -1.71 1.62
N LYS A 26 -12.37 -1.68 0.72
CA LYS A 26 -11.76 -0.48 0.11
C LYS A 26 -11.18 0.52 1.12
N LYS A 27 -11.05 0.12 2.38
CA LYS A 27 -10.46 0.95 3.44
C LYS A 27 -8.99 0.59 3.66
N GLY A 28 -8.14 1.03 2.72
CA GLY A 28 -6.71 0.88 2.83
C GLY A 28 -6.12 -0.26 2.01
N VAL A 29 -4.81 -0.40 2.14
CA VAL A 29 -3.99 -1.36 1.42
C VAL A 29 -3.16 -2.18 2.40
N TYR A 30 -2.64 -3.30 1.93
CA TYR A 30 -1.72 -4.16 2.69
C TYR A 30 -0.81 -4.93 1.75
N ILE A 31 0.27 -5.46 2.29
CA ILE A 31 1.14 -6.44 1.64
C ILE A 31 0.85 -7.79 2.28
N PRO A 32 0.59 -8.86 1.52
CA PRO A 32 0.36 -10.19 2.08
C PRO A 32 1.56 -10.70 2.90
N ASN A 33 1.28 -11.38 4.01
CA ASN A 33 2.33 -11.88 4.92
C ASN A 33 3.35 -12.79 4.24
N GLN A 34 2.91 -13.56 3.23
CA GLN A 34 3.77 -14.45 2.44
C GLN A 34 4.88 -13.68 1.72
N VAL A 35 4.60 -12.46 1.26
CA VAL A 35 5.59 -11.60 0.60
C VAL A 35 6.68 -11.16 1.57
N TYR A 36 6.31 -10.83 2.79
CA TYR A 36 7.26 -10.50 3.84
C TYR A 36 8.13 -11.72 4.23
N THR A 37 7.50 -12.89 4.35
CA THR A 37 8.20 -14.15 4.65
C THR A 37 9.21 -14.49 3.55
N ASP A 38 8.79 -14.41 2.28
CA ASP A 38 9.66 -14.67 1.13
C ASP A 38 10.86 -13.70 1.09
N ARG A 39 10.64 -12.44 1.41
CA ARG A 39 11.72 -11.44 1.51
C ARG A 39 12.68 -11.74 2.66
N LEU A 40 12.16 -12.16 3.83
CA LEU A 40 12.99 -12.58 4.97
C LEU A 40 13.86 -13.78 4.57
N GLU A 41 13.26 -14.83 3.99
CA GLU A 41 13.98 -16.01 3.50
C GLU A 41 15.11 -15.63 2.53
N SER A 42 14.77 -14.82 1.54
CA SER A 42 15.73 -14.45 0.49
C SER A 42 16.85 -13.53 0.99
N ALA A 43 16.53 -12.56 1.86
CA ALA A 43 17.51 -11.60 2.35
C ALA A 43 18.46 -12.17 3.40
N THR A 44 18.01 -13.14 4.17
CA THR A 44 18.80 -13.73 5.28
C THR A 44 19.41 -15.08 4.93
N GLY A 45 19.05 -15.68 3.76
CA GLY A 45 19.41 -17.07 3.45
C GLY A 45 18.82 -18.06 4.42
N SER A 46 17.59 -17.80 4.91
CA SER A 46 16.87 -18.56 5.94
C SER A 46 17.48 -18.46 7.36
N GLU A 47 18.39 -17.52 7.59
CA GLU A 47 18.96 -17.28 8.93
C GLU A 47 18.11 -16.28 9.74
N TRP A 48 16.84 -16.60 9.91
CA TRP A 48 15.91 -15.82 10.73
C TRP A 48 14.97 -16.75 11.50
N ASP A 49 14.42 -16.23 12.60
CA ASP A 49 13.46 -16.97 13.43
C ASP A 49 12.23 -16.13 13.74
N LYS A 50 11.10 -16.81 13.87
CA LYS A 50 9.84 -16.27 14.39
C LYS A 50 9.46 -17.00 15.67
N GLU A 51 9.36 -16.28 16.78
CA GLU A 51 8.92 -16.80 18.06
C GLU A 51 7.64 -16.11 18.53
N ILE A 52 6.65 -16.87 18.99
CA ILE A 52 5.49 -16.31 19.70
C ILE A 52 5.88 -16.23 21.17
N LYS A 53 6.20 -15.04 21.64
CA LYS A 53 6.63 -14.76 23.02
C LYS A 53 5.48 -14.81 24.01
N GLU A 54 4.31 -14.36 23.58
CA GLU A 54 3.12 -14.31 24.39
C GLU A 54 1.89 -14.54 23.50
N LEU A 55 0.96 -15.34 24.01
CA LEU A 55 -0.37 -15.50 23.44
C LEU A 55 -1.38 -15.54 24.59
N ASP A 56 -2.15 -14.47 24.75
CA ASP A 56 -3.21 -14.36 25.74
C ASP A 56 -4.58 -14.43 25.07
N ILE A 57 -5.39 -15.41 25.47
CA ILE A 57 -6.74 -15.63 24.94
C ILE A 57 -7.74 -15.39 26.05
N SER A 58 -8.40 -14.24 26.01
CA SER A 58 -9.43 -13.90 27.00
C SER A 58 -10.83 -14.08 26.41
N VAL A 59 -11.42 -15.26 26.63
CA VAL A 59 -12.79 -15.56 26.21
C VAL A 59 -13.81 -14.64 26.91
N PRO A 60 -13.73 -14.38 28.23
CA PRO A 60 -14.66 -13.48 28.92
C PRO A 60 -14.63 -12.06 28.38
N HIS A 61 -13.44 -11.56 28.00
CA HIS A 61 -13.26 -10.20 27.49
C HIS A 61 -13.24 -10.15 25.96
N ARG A 62 -13.37 -11.30 25.30
CA ARG A 62 -13.48 -11.45 23.84
C ARG A 62 -12.31 -10.84 23.07
N TYR A 63 -11.08 -11.03 23.53
CA TYR A 63 -9.89 -10.63 22.81
C TYR A 63 -8.84 -11.74 22.76
N VAL A 64 -7.96 -11.64 21.79
CA VAL A 64 -6.69 -12.36 21.72
C VAL A 64 -5.58 -11.34 21.55
N LYS A 65 -4.57 -11.40 22.41
CA LYS A 65 -3.33 -10.62 22.32
C LYS A 65 -2.19 -11.56 21.94
N ALA A 66 -1.32 -11.13 21.05
CA ALA A 66 -0.09 -11.85 20.70
C ALA A 66 1.11 -10.90 20.74
N ILE A 67 2.26 -11.44 21.16
CA ILE A 67 3.57 -10.82 20.99
C ILE A 67 4.41 -11.77 20.15
N VAL A 68 4.87 -11.30 18.99
CA VAL A 68 5.73 -12.04 18.09
C VAL A 68 7.08 -11.38 18.03
N GLN A 69 8.15 -12.17 18.20
CA GLN A 69 9.53 -11.72 18.01
C GLN A 69 10.05 -12.24 16.67
N ILE A 70 10.67 -11.35 15.91
CA ILE A 70 11.45 -11.69 14.73
C ILE A 70 12.92 -11.48 15.06
N ARG A 71 13.72 -12.52 14.83
CA ARG A 71 15.17 -12.52 15.04
C ARG A 71 15.89 -12.65 13.71
N ILE A 72 16.86 -11.79 13.48
CA ILE A 72 17.81 -11.89 12.35
C ILE A 72 19.21 -11.82 12.98
N GLY A 73 19.87 -12.96 13.06
CA GLY A 73 21.14 -13.08 13.78
C GLY A 73 21.01 -12.72 15.27
N SER A 74 21.76 -11.73 15.74
CA SER A 74 21.68 -11.22 17.12
C SER A 74 20.62 -10.12 17.32
N TYR A 75 20.01 -9.63 16.24
CA TYR A 75 19.05 -8.53 16.30
C TYR A 75 17.63 -9.06 16.39
N VAL A 76 16.86 -8.50 17.31
CA VAL A 76 15.46 -8.88 17.56
C VAL A 76 14.54 -7.68 17.47
N ARG A 77 13.32 -7.91 17.01
CA ARG A 77 12.21 -6.95 17.03
C ARG A 77 10.96 -7.66 17.50
N ASP A 78 10.30 -7.08 18.48
CA ASP A 78 9.01 -7.55 18.96
C ASP A 78 7.89 -6.74 18.30
N GLY A 79 6.81 -7.42 17.96
CA GLY A 79 5.60 -6.79 17.46
C GLY A 79 4.38 -7.25 18.25
N TYR A 80 3.36 -6.39 18.30
CA TYR A 80 2.14 -6.58 19.05
C TYR A 80 0.94 -6.75 18.11
N GLY A 81 0.04 -7.66 18.48
CA GLY A 81 -1.22 -7.86 17.77
C GLY A 81 -2.36 -8.06 18.75
N LEU A 82 -3.51 -7.45 18.44
CA LEU A 82 -4.72 -7.56 19.22
C LEU A 82 -5.91 -7.80 18.30
N SER A 83 -6.63 -8.90 18.50
CA SER A 83 -7.85 -9.20 17.79
C SER A 83 -9.04 -9.32 18.73
N ILE A 84 -10.17 -8.74 18.33
CA ILE A 84 -11.42 -8.80 19.08
C ILE A 84 -12.36 -9.83 18.46
N MET A 85 -12.85 -10.77 19.25
CA MET A 85 -13.85 -11.75 18.85
C MET A 85 -15.23 -11.08 18.75
N ARG A 86 -15.73 -10.94 17.52
CA ARG A 86 -17.05 -10.33 17.23
C ARG A 86 -18.10 -11.43 17.15
N GLY A 87 -18.60 -11.88 18.30
CA GLY A 87 -19.57 -12.97 18.42
C GLY A 87 -19.44 -13.67 19.75
N ASP A 88 -20.14 -14.78 19.92
CA ASP A 88 -20.06 -15.61 21.14
C ASP A 88 -19.18 -16.85 20.86
N PRO A 89 -17.96 -16.91 21.44
CA PRO A 89 -17.06 -18.06 21.26
C PRO A 89 -17.65 -19.39 21.75
N ALA A 90 -18.64 -19.37 22.64
CA ALA A 90 -19.30 -20.57 23.14
C ALA A 90 -20.17 -21.23 22.05
N THR A 91 -20.78 -20.41 21.19
CA THR A 91 -21.61 -20.88 20.06
C THR A 91 -20.85 -20.99 18.76
N GLU A 92 -19.76 -20.24 18.62
CA GLU A 92 -18.93 -20.15 17.40
C GLU A 92 -17.45 -20.38 17.70
N PRO A 93 -16.99 -21.66 17.92
CA PRO A 93 -15.60 -21.95 18.29
C PRO A 93 -14.54 -21.45 17.29
N ASN A 94 -14.91 -21.33 16.01
CA ASN A 94 -14.00 -20.79 14.99
C ASN A 94 -13.61 -19.33 15.21
N LEU A 95 -14.36 -18.57 16.03
CA LEU A 95 -14.01 -17.20 16.37
C LEU A 95 -12.68 -17.13 17.11
N ILE A 96 -12.41 -18.06 18.01
CA ILE A 96 -11.13 -18.11 18.75
C ILE A 96 -9.99 -18.33 17.77
N ARG A 97 -10.11 -19.33 16.88
CA ARG A 97 -9.09 -19.60 15.87
C ARG A 97 -8.83 -18.38 14.98
N THR A 98 -9.89 -17.79 14.46
CA THR A 98 -9.79 -16.59 13.61
C THR A 98 -9.12 -15.44 14.35
N ALA A 99 -9.45 -15.22 15.63
CA ALA A 99 -8.87 -14.16 16.43
C ALA A 99 -7.39 -14.43 16.74
N VAL A 100 -7.00 -15.68 16.98
CA VAL A 100 -5.59 -16.08 17.16
C VAL A 100 -4.81 -15.81 15.88
N ASP A 101 -5.31 -16.29 14.73
CA ASP A 101 -4.66 -16.08 13.44
C ASP A 101 -4.48 -14.59 13.14
N GLN A 102 -5.50 -13.77 13.42
CA GLN A 102 -5.43 -12.31 13.22
C GLN A 102 -4.42 -11.64 14.15
N ALA A 103 -4.45 -11.95 15.47
CA ALA A 103 -3.55 -11.35 16.44
C ALA A 103 -2.09 -11.70 16.14
N VAL A 104 -1.79 -12.98 15.82
CA VAL A 104 -0.43 -13.42 15.47
C VAL A 104 0.05 -12.79 14.16
N ASN A 105 -0.82 -12.67 13.16
CA ASN A 105 -0.48 -12.02 11.90
C ASN A 105 -0.24 -10.52 12.06
N GLU A 106 -1.04 -9.84 12.87
CA GLU A 106 -0.87 -8.42 13.18
C GLU A 106 0.44 -8.19 13.94
N ALA A 107 0.76 -9.01 14.95
CA ALA A 107 2.02 -8.96 15.69
C ALA A 107 3.23 -9.21 14.77
N PHE A 108 3.13 -10.14 13.83
CA PHE A 108 4.18 -10.37 12.85
C PHE A 108 4.41 -9.15 11.96
N ILE A 109 3.35 -8.52 11.45
CA ILE A 109 3.46 -7.31 10.62
C ILE A 109 4.08 -6.16 11.42
N ASP A 110 3.68 -5.97 12.67
CA ASP A 110 4.21 -4.92 13.54
C ASP A 110 5.72 -5.11 13.83
N ALA A 111 6.15 -6.36 14.06
CA ALA A 111 7.58 -6.68 14.20
C ALA A 111 8.37 -6.36 12.94
N ILE A 112 7.81 -6.68 11.76
CA ILE A 112 8.43 -6.42 10.45
C ILE A 112 8.47 -4.94 10.12
N ASP A 113 7.47 -4.18 10.51
CA ASP A 113 7.41 -2.72 10.34
C ASP A 113 8.63 -2.04 10.98
N SER A 114 9.10 -2.59 12.11
CA SER A 114 10.33 -2.14 12.77
C SER A 114 11.62 -2.36 11.95
N TYR A 115 11.58 -3.15 10.87
CA TYR A 115 12.65 -3.27 9.88
C TYR A 115 12.42 -2.39 8.64
N GLU A 116 11.39 -1.53 8.65
CA GLU A 116 10.97 -0.65 7.55
C GLU A 116 10.62 -1.42 6.25
N MET A 117 10.25 -2.70 6.36
CA MET A 117 9.94 -3.54 5.22
C MET A 117 8.57 -3.16 4.64
N GLY A 118 8.52 -2.85 3.35
CA GLY A 118 7.30 -2.41 2.67
C GLY A 118 6.96 -0.93 2.84
N TRP A 119 7.72 -0.16 3.61
CA TRP A 119 7.45 1.27 3.81
C TRP A 119 7.40 2.03 2.49
N LYS A 120 8.38 1.80 1.60
CA LYS A 120 8.45 2.45 0.29
C LYS A 120 7.26 2.10 -0.61
N ASP A 121 6.68 0.91 -0.42
CA ASP A 121 5.56 0.41 -1.21
C ASP A 121 4.22 0.94 -0.69
N LEU A 122 4.09 1.07 0.63
CA LEU A 122 2.90 1.58 1.29
C LEU A 122 2.84 3.11 1.35
N ALA A 123 3.99 3.80 1.26
CA ALA A 123 4.08 5.26 1.36
C ALA A 123 3.10 6.00 0.42
N PRO A 124 2.92 5.63 -0.87
CA PRO A 124 1.97 6.31 -1.75
C PRO A 124 0.52 6.26 -1.28
N TYR A 125 0.17 5.27 -0.45
CA TYR A 125 -1.18 5.07 0.09
C TYR A 125 -1.36 5.66 1.50
N LYS A 126 -0.27 6.15 2.09
CA LYS A 126 -0.23 6.78 3.41
C LYS A 126 0.07 8.30 3.32
N LEU A 127 -0.30 8.92 2.22
CA LEU A 127 -0.02 10.33 1.96
C LEU A 127 -0.63 11.26 3.02
N GLU A 128 -1.83 10.95 3.53
CA GLU A 128 -2.48 11.74 4.58
C GLU A 128 -1.69 11.68 5.89
N ASP A 129 -1.10 10.53 6.21
CA ASP A 129 -0.33 10.31 7.44
C ASP A 129 1.12 10.78 7.32
N TRP A 130 1.76 10.59 6.16
CA TRP A 130 3.22 10.72 5.97
C TRP A 130 3.64 11.90 5.10
N ALA A 131 2.81 12.37 4.16
CA ALA A 131 3.19 13.40 3.18
C ALA A 131 3.52 14.76 3.81
N GLY A 132 2.95 15.07 4.97
CA GLY A 132 3.25 16.26 5.73
C GLY A 132 4.56 16.22 6.52
N ASN A 133 5.24 15.06 6.57
CA ASN A 133 6.47 14.88 7.32
C ASN A 133 7.71 14.92 6.43
N PRO A 134 8.54 15.98 6.49
CA PRO A 134 9.73 16.09 5.64
C PRO A 134 10.74 14.95 5.85
N ALA A 135 10.80 14.35 7.04
CA ALA A 135 11.69 13.24 7.34
C ALA A 135 11.32 11.96 6.58
N LEU A 136 10.05 11.81 6.16
CA LEU A 136 9.56 10.65 5.40
C LEU A 136 9.46 10.91 3.89
N ALA A 137 9.79 12.12 3.43
CA ALA A 137 9.70 12.50 2.02
C ALA A 137 10.54 11.59 1.10
N HIS A 138 11.67 11.06 1.60
CA HIS A 138 12.52 10.14 0.85
C HIS A 138 11.83 8.81 0.50
N LEU A 139 10.81 8.39 1.25
CA LEU A 139 10.02 7.19 0.94
C LEU A 139 9.10 7.39 -0.26
N LEU A 140 8.69 8.62 -0.52
CA LEU A 140 7.81 8.99 -1.63
C LEU A 140 8.58 9.22 -2.94
N GLN A 141 9.84 9.64 -2.84
CA GLN A 141 10.67 10.03 -3.98
C GLN A 141 11.29 8.83 -4.73
N SER A 142 11.27 7.64 -4.15
CA SER A 142 11.82 6.44 -4.78
C SER A 142 10.83 5.91 -5.84
N GLY A 143 10.85 6.50 -7.03
CA GLY A 143 10.26 5.88 -8.23
C GLY A 143 10.91 4.51 -8.51
N PRO A 144 10.36 3.68 -9.41
CA PRO A 144 11.01 2.44 -9.83
C PRO A 144 12.42 2.75 -10.31
N PRO A 145 13.41 1.84 -10.10
CA PRO A 145 14.77 2.06 -10.57
C PRO A 145 14.71 2.19 -12.09
N SER A 146 14.94 3.40 -12.59
CA SER A 146 15.23 3.56 -14.02
C SER A 146 16.59 2.92 -14.25
N SER A 147 16.65 1.90 -15.10
CA SER A 147 17.91 1.44 -15.67
C SER A 147 18.67 2.65 -16.17
N ALA A 148 19.84 2.88 -15.57
CA ALA A 148 20.75 3.93 -16.01
C ALA A 148 21.20 3.64 -17.43
N GLU A 149 21.04 4.61 -18.33
CA GLU A 149 22.14 5.15 -19.15
C GLU A 149 21.65 6.33 -20.00
N ASP A 150 22.43 7.40 -19.87
CA ASP A 150 22.69 8.52 -20.81
C ASP A 150 21.56 9.47 -21.26
N GLY A 151 21.74 10.70 -20.81
CA GLY A 151 21.71 11.87 -21.68
C GLY A 151 20.38 12.60 -21.91
N ALA A 152 20.26 13.78 -21.27
CA ALA A 152 19.55 14.96 -21.78
C ALA A 152 18.02 15.07 -21.56
N ALA A 153 17.67 16.19 -20.92
CA ALA A 153 16.42 16.95 -20.88
C ALA A 153 15.26 16.46 -19.97
N PRO A 154 14.56 17.36 -19.28
CA PRO A 154 13.54 17.03 -18.31
C PRO A 154 12.26 16.56 -19.00
N MET A 155 12.07 15.25 -19.11
CA MET A 155 10.79 14.69 -19.50
C MET A 155 9.86 14.66 -18.26
N GLN A 156 8.73 15.33 -18.41
CA GLN A 156 7.60 15.27 -17.50
C GLN A 156 7.23 13.80 -17.25
N SER A 157 7.28 13.39 -15.99
CA SER A 157 6.89 12.02 -15.57
C SER A 157 5.40 11.81 -15.84
N PHE A 158 5.07 10.99 -16.83
CA PHE A 158 3.73 10.49 -17.04
C PHE A 158 3.42 9.44 -15.95
N VAL A 159 2.72 9.87 -14.90
CA VAL A 159 2.07 8.94 -13.98
C VAL A 159 0.91 8.32 -14.77
N VAL A 160 1.05 7.07 -15.17
CA VAL A 160 -0.04 6.31 -15.79
C VAL A 160 -1.09 6.07 -14.71
N SER A 161 -2.18 6.82 -14.76
CA SER A 161 -3.32 6.61 -13.89
C SER A 161 -4.02 5.30 -14.31
N ASN A 162 -4.22 4.37 -13.37
CA ASN A 162 -4.95 3.11 -13.62
C ASN A 162 -6.46 3.29 -13.81
N HIS A 163 -6.91 4.50 -14.13
CA HIS A 163 -8.32 4.81 -14.33
C HIS A 163 -8.73 4.52 -15.77
N LYS A 164 -9.67 3.56 -15.94
CA LYS A 164 -10.17 3.18 -17.27
C LYS A 164 -11.50 3.86 -17.55
N CYS A 165 -11.62 4.40 -18.75
CA CYS A 165 -12.87 4.98 -19.23
C CYS A 165 -14.00 3.93 -19.20
N LEU A 166 -15.16 4.30 -18.65
CA LEU A 166 -16.32 3.41 -18.57
C LEU A 166 -16.85 3.01 -19.96
N LYS A 167 -16.63 3.82 -20.99
CA LYS A 167 -17.10 3.57 -22.35
C LYS A 167 -16.10 2.80 -23.21
N CYS A 168 -14.89 3.31 -23.40
CA CYS A 168 -13.89 2.70 -24.30
C CYS A 168 -12.92 1.72 -23.59
N LYS A 169 -12.93 1.69 -22.25
CA LYS A 169 -12.02 0.87 -21.42
C LYS A 169 -10.53 1.23 -21.53
N GLU A 170 -10.19 2.30 -22.24
CA GLU A 170 -8.83 2.83 -22.34
C GLU A 170 -8.41 3.52 -21.04
N ASN A 171 -7.13 3.52 -20.75
CA ASN A 171 -6.58 4.21 -19.61
C ASN A 171 -6.66 5.73 -19.83
N LEU A 172 -7.05 6.48 -18.80
CA LEU A 172 -7.04 7.92 -18.82
C LEU A 172 -5.62 8.45 -18.69
N SER A 173 -5.31 9.51 -19.41
CA SER A 173 -4.12 10.31 -19.13
C SER A 173 -4.27 11.07 -17.81
N THR A 174 -3.15 11.45 -17.19
CA THR A 174 -3.15 12.28 -15.97
C THR A 174 -3.95 13.57 -16.16
N ALA A 175 -3.82 14.19 -17.34
CA ALA A 175 -4.54 15.41 -17.69
C ALA A 175 -6.07 15.20 -17.75
N GLU A 176 -6.53 14.06 -18.28
CA GLU A 176 -7.96 13.70 -18.29
C GLU A 176 -8.49 13.44 -16.89
N TRP A 177 -7.69 12.79 -16.05
CA TRP A 177 -8.06 12.54 -14.67
C TRP A 177 -8.18 13.83 -13.85
N GLU A 178 -7.26 14.78 -14.04
CA GLU A 178 -7.32 16.10 -13.43
C GLU A 178 -8.53 16.91 -13.93
N LEU A 179 -8.80 16.83 -15.23
CA LEU A 179 -9.97 17.48 -15.84
C LEU A 179 -11.28 16.98 -15.23
N LEU A 180 -11.43 15.68 -15.03
CA LEU A 180 -12.60 15.11 -14.35
C LEU A 180 -12.75 15.64 -12.92
N GLY A 181 -11.64 15.88 -12.22
CA GLY A 181 -11.65 16.46 -10.87
C GLY A 181 -12.16 17.91 -10.82
N ARG A 182 -12.14 18.62 -11.95
CA ARG A 182 -12.66 20.01 -12.05
C ARG A 182 -14.16 20.09 -12.32
N ILE A 183 -14.82 18.96 -12.57
CA ILE A 183 -16.28 18.93 -12.78
C ILE A 183 -16.97 18.97 -11.41
N PRO A 184 -17.75 20.02 -11.10
CA PRO A 184 -18.44 20.14 -9.82
C PRO A 184 -19.38 18.95 -9.55
N ASN A 185 -19.31 18.40 -8.35
CA ASN A 185 -20.14 17.29 -7.88
C ASN A 185 -20.02 15.98 -8.70
N LEU A 186 -18.91 15.79 -9.43
CA LEU A 186 -18.61 14.51 -10.08
C LEU A 186 -17.83 13.61 -9.12
N ASN A 187 -18.40 12.45 -8.81
CA ASN A 187 -17.63 11.38 -8.17
C ASN A 187 -16.77 10.67 -9.22
N ARG A 188 -15.54 11.16 -9.43
CA ARG A 188 -14.61 10.62 -10.43
C ARG A 188 -14.10 9.20 -10.12
N GLU A 189 -14.34 8.68 -8.90
CA GLU A 189 -13.99 7.29 -8.58
C GLU A 189 -15.00 6.28 -9.14
N SER A 190 -16.26 6.70 -9.28
CA SER A 190 -17.33 5.87 -9.82
C SER A 190 -17.70 6.19 -11.26
N LEU A 191 -17.44 7.43 -11.71
CA LEU A 191 -17.80 7.93 -13.04
C LEU A 191 -16.54 8.39 -13.80
N VAL A 192 -15.80 7.42 -14.33
CA VAL A 192 -14.54 7.63 -15.05
C VAL A 192 -14.79 7.71 -16.54
N TYR A 193 -14.47 8.84 -17.16
CA TYR A 193 -14.60 9.05 -18.61
C TYR A 193 -13.33 9.69 -19.19
N CYS A 194 -12.83 9.20 -20.31
CA CYS A 194 -11.86 9.97 -21.11
C CYS A 194 -12.54 11.21 -21.70
N PHE A 195 -11.78 12.18 -22.15
CA PHE A 195 -12.31 13.46 -22.62
C PHE A 195 -13.41 13.35 -23.67
N ASP A 196 -13.25 12.41 -24.63
CA ASP A 196 -14.20 12.18 -25.72
C ASP A 196 -15.52 11.56 -25.24
N HIS A 197 -15.49 10.87 -24.12
CA HIS A 197 -16.64 10.17 -23.57
C HIS A 197 -17.30 10.86 -22.38
N ILE A 198 -16.81 12.06 -21.97
CA ILE A 198 -17.49 12.85 -20.95
C ILE A 198 -18.90 13.21 -21.48
N PRO A 199 -19.98 12.86 -20.77
CA PRO A 199 -21.34 13.23 -21.15
C PRO A 199 -21.49 14.74 -21.31
N ALA A 200 -22.25 15.19 -22.33
CA ALA A 200 -22.38 16.60 -22.66
C ALA A 200 -22.89 17.50 -21.50
N HIS A 201 -23.76 16.94 -20.64
CA HIS A 201 -24.25 17.65 -19.46
C HIS A 201 -23.17 17.86 -18.37
N LEU A 202 -22.14 17.00 -18.33
CA LEU A 202 -20.99 17.16 -17.46
C LEU A 202 -19.93 18.09 -18.07
N LYS A 203 -19.69 18.01 -19.38
CA LYS A 203 -18.81 18.95 -20.10
C LYS A 203 -19.26 20.39 -19.92
N ARG A 204 -20.56 20.66 -19.95
CA ARG A 204 -21.14 22.03 -19.75
C ARG A 204 -20.89 22.60 -18.35
N LYS A 205 -20.50 21.78 -17.38
CA LYS A 205 -20.14 22.28 -16.04
C LYS A 205 -18.69 22.73 -15.92
N LEU A 206 -17.88 22.47 -16.93
CA LEU A 206 -16.51 22.96 -17.01
C LEU A 206 -16.51 24.37 -17.59
N PRO A 207 -15.64 25.28 -17.13
CA PRO A 207 -15.41 26.57 -17.77
C PRO A 207 -14.96 26.36 -19.23
N GLU A 208 -15.49 27.18 -20.19
CA GLU A 208 -15.13 27.07 -21.60
C GLU A 208 -13.63 27.15 -21.86
N GLN A 209 -12.93 28.02 -21.14
CA GLN A 209 -11.48 28.15 -21.23
C GLN A 209 -10.75 26.82 -20.90
N VAL A 210 -11.22 26.08 -19.89
CA VAL A 210 -10.59 24.80 -19.49
C VAL A 210 -10.77 23.74 -20.57
N VAL A 211 -11.90 23.72 -21.24
CA VAL A 211 -12.17 22.79 -22.34
C VAL A 211 -11.31 23.14 -23.56
N THR A 212 -11.24 24.41 -23.92
CA THR A 212 -10.44 24.92 -25.05
C THR A 212 -8.94 24.65 -24.82
N ASP A 213 -8.42 25.02 -23.65
CA ASP A 213 -7.02 24.76 -23.27
C ASP A 213 -6.66 23.27 -23.32
N PHE A 214 -7.61 22.40 -22.96
CA PHE A 214 -7.40 20.97 -23.01
C PHE A 214 -7.38 20.45 -24.46
N GLU A 215 -8.27 20.95 -25.32
CA GLU A 215 -8.32 20.59 -26.74
C GLU A 215 -7.08 21.05 -27.50
N GLU A 216 -6.55 22.24 -27.16
CA GLU A 216 -5.31 22.78 -27.77
C GLU A 216 -4.05 21.95 -27.37
N LYS A 217 -3.96 21.51 -26.11
CA LYS A 217 -2.84 20.71 -25.63
C LYS A 217 -2.83 19.27 -26.16
N ARG A 218 -3.93 18.84 -26.75
CA ARG A 218 -4.09 17.48 -27.29
C ARG A 218 -3.77 17.41 -28.79
N LYS A 219 -3.68 18.56 -29.48
CA LYS A 219 -3.26 18.68 -30.89
C LYS A 219 -1.74 18.66 -31.00
#